data_53ee0f3d85bd2e6d387865a7aa7334ed
#
_entry.id   53ee0f3d85bd2e6d387865a7aa7334ed
#
_cell.length_a   1.000
_cell.length_b   1.000
_cell.length_c   1.000
_cell.angle_alpha   90.00
_cell.angle_beta   90.00
_cell.angle_gamma   90.00
#
_symmetry.space_group_name_H-M   'P 1'
#
loop_
_entity.id
_entity.type
_entity.pdbx_description
1 polymer ?
#
loop_
_entity_poly.entity_id
_entity_poly.type
_entity_poly.pdbx_seq_one_letter_code
_entity_poly.pdbx_strand_id
1 'polypeptide(L)'
;IIKGIKSSKSKIILVYMADDFENIKLINRMVDLIEEGNDLVIPSRFIIGGKMLGAVKIKEIITRVGSHLIYYLARIPVKDCTNAFKMFSASVANKIKFDSTMGFTFALELVAKSHFLKLKIIEIPSTWIEIKNRKSNFKMLRWIPYYIYWLLYSMIKNYFK
;
A
#
# COMPACT_ATOMS: atom_id res chain seq x y z
N ILE A 1 4.61 0.62 12.99
CA ILE A 1 4.60 -0.30 11.84
C ILE A 1 6.02 -0.85 11.61
N ILE A 2 7.01 -0.05 11.21
CA ILE A 2 8.37 -0.52 10.86
C ILE A 2 9.03 -1.30 12.00
N LYS A 3 8.90 -0.84 13.26
CA LYS A 3 9.40 -1.58 14.41
C LYS A 3 8.75 -2.96 14.54
N GLY A 4 7.43 -3.06 14.33
CA GLY A 4 6.72 -4.34 14.33
C GLY A 4 7.17 -5.27 13.22
N ILE A 5 7.37 -4.74 12.00
CA ILE A 5 7.89 -5.50 10.86
C ILE A 5 9.26 -6.10 11.20
N LYS A 6 10.19 -5.28 11.73
CA LYS A 6 11.54 -5.71 12.10
C LYS A 6 11.59 -6.72 13.24
N SER A 7 10.61 -6.71 14.13
CA SER A 7 10.52 -7.64 15.26
C SER A 7 9.80 -8.93 14.93
N SER A 8 9.16 -9.01 13.76
CA SER A 8 8.44 -10.22 13.36
C SER A 8 9.40 -11.35 13.01
N LYS A 9 9.09 -12.54 13.53
CA LYS A 9 9.79 -13.82 13.20
C LYS A 9 8.95 -14.70 12.27
N SER A 10 7.78 -14.23 11.85
CA SER A 10 6.86 -14.98 11.01
C SER A 10 7.32 -15.01 9.55
N LYS A 11 6.96 -16.06 8.81
CA LYS A 11 7.24 -16.19 7.37
C LYS A 11 6.45 -15.18 6.54
N ILE A 12 5.26 -14.79 7.01
CA ILE A 12 4.33 -13.85 6.37
C ILE A 12 4.04 -12.72 7.33
N ILE A 13 4.05 -11.49 6.84
CA ILE A 13 3.78 -10.28 7.61
C ILE A 13 2.55 -9.60 7.04
N LEU A 14 1.59 -9.33 7.90
CA LEU A 14 0.37 -8.58 7.58
C LEU A 14 0.40 -7.22 8.28
N VAL A 15 0.25 -6.15 7.53
CA VAL A 15 -0.12 -4.84 8.07
C VAL A 15 -1.60 -4.63 7.84
N TYR A 16 -2.35 -4.58 8.94
CA TYR A 16 -3.80 -4.50 8.93
C TYR A 16 -4.30 -3.26 9.68
N MET A 17 -5.36 -2.65 9.18
CA MET A 17 -5.98 -1.49 9.81
C MET A 17 -7.08 -1.96 10.78
N ALA A 18 -7.00 -1.55 12.04
CA ALA A 18 -7.94 -1.98 13.08
C ALA A 18 -9.42 -1.60 12.83
N ASP A 19 -9.66 -0.75 11.85
CA ASP A 19 -10.98 -0.26 11.44
C ASP A 19 -11.46 -0.82 10.09
N ASP A 20 -10.76 -1.79 9.53
CA ASP A 20 -11.08 -2.40 8.23
C ASP A 20 -11.74 -3.77 8.43
N PHE A 21 -12.97 -3.78 8.92
CA PHE A 21 -13.69 -5.03 9.19
C PHE A 21 -14.11 -5.78 7.92
N GLU A 22 -14.35 -5.07 6.83
CA GLU A 22 -14.86 -5.67 5.58
C GLU A 22 -13.82 -6.57 4.92
N ASN A 23 -12.55 -6.23 5.02
CA ASN A 23 -11.48 -6.93 4.30
C ASN A 23 -10.82 -8.07 5.10
N ILE A 24 -11.29 -8.37 6.31
CA ILE A 24 -10.77 -9.51 7.10
C ILE A 24 -10.92 -10.83 6.35
N LYS A 25 -11.97 -10.98 5.56
CA LYS A 25 -12.24 -12.15 4.70
C LYS A 25 -11.21 -12.37 3.59
N LEU A 26 -10.40 -11.35 3.26
CA LEU A 26 -9.36 -11.46 2.25
C LEU A 26 -8.08 -12.09 2.78
N ILE A 27 -7.90 -12.17 4.09
CA ILE A 27 -6.63 -12.58 4.72
C ILE A 27 -6.21 -13.98 4.26
N ASN A 28 -7.12 -14.96 4.26
CA ASN A 28 -6.79 -16.32 3.82
C ASN A 28 -6.33 -16.33 2.36
N ARG A 29 -7.07 -15.66 1.46
CA ARG A 29 -6.66 -15.57 0.06
C ARG A 29 -5.32 -14.84 -0.12
N MET A 30 -5.00 -13.88 0.72
CA MET A 30 -3.70 -13.21 0.69
C MET A 30 -2.57 -14.14 1.13
N VAL A 31 -2.83 -15.00 2.12
CA VAL A 31 -1.87 -16.04 2.54
C VAL A 31 -1.60 -17.00 1.40
N ASP A 32 -2.66 -17.55 0.78
CA ASP A 32 -2.54 -18.46 -0.36
C ASP A 32 -1.67 -17.83 -1.47
N LEU A 33 -1.91 -16.57 -1.82
CA LEU A 33 -1.16 -15.86 -2.84
C LEU A 33 0.32 -15.68 -2.50
N ILE A 34 0.67 -15.48 -1.21
CA ILE A 34 2.08 -15.46 -0.79
C ILE A 34 2.67 -16.87 -0.92
N GLU A 35 1.94 -17.90 -0.55
CA GLU A 35 2.38 -19.30 -0.66
C GLU A 35 2.51 -19.76 -2.11
N GLU A 36 1.69 -19.21 -3.02
CA GLU A 36 1.81 -19.36 -4.48
C GLU A 36 3.08 -18.67 -5.06
N GLY A 37 3.86 -17.99 -4.22
CA GLY A 37 5.16 -17.41 -4.59
C GLY A 37 5.12 -15.93 -4.96
N ASN A 38 4.04 -15.20 -4.60
CA ASN A 38 4.04 -13.75 -4.67
C ASN A 38 4.78 -13.17 -3.45
N ASP A 39 5.51 -12.08 -3.65
CA ASP A 39 6.27 -11.41 -2.59
C ASP A 39 5.42 -10.40 -1.82
N LEU A 40 4.48 -9.74 -2.49
CA LEU A 40 3.63 -8.68 -1.94
C LEU A 40 2.22 -8.76 -2.51
N VAL A 41 1.23 -8.85 -1.63
CA VAL A 41 -0.21 -8.82 -1.96
C VAL A 41 -0.81 -7.53 -1.47
N ILE A 42 -1.51 -6.82 -2.38
CA ILE A 42 -2.09 -5.50 -2.13
C ILE A 42 -3.60 -5.55 -2.34
N PRO A 43 -4.42 -5.46 -1.31
CA PRO A 43 -5.83 -5.17 -1.43
C PRO A 43 -6.04 -3.78 -2.05
N SER A 44 -6.67 -3.75 -3.22
CA SER A 44 -6.77 -2.56 -4.08
C SER A 44 -8.22 -2.11 -4.20
N ARG A 45 -8.44 -0.83 -3.95
CA ARG A 45 -9.74 -0.16 -4.12
C ARG A 45 -9.98 0.28 -5.57
N PHE A 46 -8.94 0.27 -6.40
CA PHE A 46 -8.92 0.93 -7.70
C PHE A 46 -8.75 -0.02 -8.90
N ILE A 47 -8.69 -1.32 -8.67
CA ILE A 47 -8.82 -2.33 -9.73
C ILE A 47 -10.28 -2.73 -9.91
N ILE A 48 -10.57 -3.49 -10.97
CA ILE A 48 -11.92 -4.03 -11.23
C ILE A 48 -12.37 -4.85 -10.01
N GLY A 49 -13.58 -4.58 -9.52
CA GLY A 49 -14.13 -5.19 -8.31
C GLY A 49 -13.76 -4.47 -7.00
N GLY A 50 -12.76 -3.59 -7.00
CA GLY A 50 -12.41 -2.76 -5.86
C GLY A 50 -13.39 -1.59 -5.67
N LYS A 51 -13.61 -1.17 -4.40
CA LYS A 51 -14.57 -0.10 -4.06
C LYS A 51 -14.07 0.77 -2.92
N MET A 52 -14.52 2.03 -2.92
CA MET A 52 -14.36 2.95 -1.80
C MET A 52 -15.73 3.55 -1.49
N LEU A 53 -16.34 3.18 -0.36
CA LEU A 53 -17.71 3.49 0.00
C LEU A 53 -17.75 4.46 1.18
N GLY A 54 -18.70 5.41 1.16
CA GLY A 54 -18.95 6.34 2.26
C GLY A 54 -17.88 7.42 2.45
N ALA A 55 -16.82 7.42 1.69
CA ALA A 55 -15.79 8.46 1.76
C ALA A 55 -16.32 9.80 1.21
N VAL A 56 -15.83 10.90 1.78
CA VAL A 56 -16.04 12.23 1.20
C VAL A 56 -15.43 12.24 -0.19
N LYS A 57 -16.21 12.66 -1.23
CA LYS A 57 -15.79 12.60 -2.64
C LYS A 57 -14.41 13.20 -2.90
N ILE A 58 -14.09 14.31 -2.25
CA ILE A 58 -12.77 14.94 -2.42
C ILE A 58 -11.63 14.04 -1.93
N LYS A 59 -11.82 13.31 -0.83
CA LYS A 59 -10.83 12.36 -0.30
C LYS A 59 -10.63 11.19 -1.26
N GLU A 60 -11.72 10.66 -1.82
CA GLU A 60 -11.64 9.59 -2.83
C GLU A 60 -10.89 10.05 -4.07
N ILE A 61 -11.25 11.24 -4.62
CA ILE A 61 -10.61 11.80 -5.80
C ILE A 61 -9.10 11.99 -5.57
N ILE A 62 -8.70 12.63 -4.47
CA ILE A 62 -7.28 12.88 -4.19
C ILE A 62 -6.50 11.57 -4.02
N THR A 63 -7.07 10.58 -3.33
CA THR A 63 -6.42 9.28 -3.14
C THR A 63 -6.28 8.54 -4.48
N ARG A 64 -7.32 8.56 -5.31
CA ARG A 64 -7.33 7.95 -6.64
C ARG A 64 -6.33 8.65 -7.57
N VAL A 65 -6.37 9.98 -7.65
CA VAL A 65 -5.44 10.77 -8.46
C VAL A 65 -3.98 10.53 -8.02
N GLY A 66 -3.70 10.56 -6.73
CA GLY A 66 -2.36 10.28 -6.20
C GLY A 66 -1.85 8.90 -6.61
N SER A 67 -2.69 7.87 -6.52
CA SER A 67 -2.34 6.51 -6.95
C SER A 67 -2.13 6.42 -8.46
N HIS A 68 -2.95 7.11 -9.27
CA HIS A 68 -2.80 7.14 -10.72
C HIS A 68 -1.53 7.89 -11.17
N LEU A 69 -1.17 8.97 -10.48
CA LEU A 69 0.10 9.68 -10.76
C LEU A 69 1.29 8.74 -10.56
N ILE A 70 1.30 7.95 -9.50
CA ILE A 70 2.36 6.96 -9.26
C ILE A 70 2.35 5.88 -10.33
N TYR A 71 1.17 5.37 -10.69
CA TYR A 71 1.03 4.35 -11.74
C TYR A 71 1.59 4.84 -13.09
N TYR A 72 1.19 6.04 -13.54
CA TYR A 72 1.55 6.55 -14.87
C TYR A 72 2.91 7.22 -14.91
N LEU A 73 3.22 8.11 -13.95
CA LEU A 73 4.45 8.90 -13.98
C LEU A 73 5.65 8.13 -13.43
N ALA A 74 5.46 7.40 -12.34
CA ALA A 74 6.51 6.56 -11.77
C ALA A 74 6.58 5.16 -12.41
N ARG A 75 5.65 4.83 -13.32
CA ARG A 75 5.58 3.53 -14.01
C ARG A 75 5.61 2.33 -13.05
N ILE A 76 5.02 2.48 -11.88
CA ILE A 76 4.85 1.39 -10.93
C ILE A 76 3.51 0.71 -11.25
N PRO A 77 3.45 -0.56 -11.68
CA PRO A 77 2.24 -1.22 -12.17
C PRO A 77 1.31 -1.66 -11.01
N VAL A 78 1.03 -0.72 -10.09
CA VAL A 78 0.15 -0.90 -8.93
C VAL A 78 -0.82 0.26 -8.88
N LYS A 79 -2.12 -0.04 -8.93
CA LYS A 79 -3.19 0.97 -8.96
C LYS A 79 -3.54 1.52 -7.58
N ASP A 80 -3.26 0.78 -6.49
CA ASP A 80 -3.49 1.24 -5.12
C ASP A 80 -2.25 1.09 -4.24
N CYS A 81 -1.24 1.91 -4.51
CA CYS A 81 -0.01 1.90 -3.72
C CYS A 81 -0.15 2.56 -2.34
N THR A 82 -1.21 3.34 -2.10
CA THR A 82 -1.41 4.12 -0.87
C THR A 82 -2.13 3.35 0.25
N ASN A 83 -2.82 2.25 -0.07
CA ASN A 83 -3.49 1.44 0.94
C ASN A 83 -2.48 0.85 1.92
N ALA A 84 -2.69 1.07 3.23
CA ALA A 84 -1.81 0.53 4.27
C ALA A 84 -2.03 -0.97 4.52
N PHE A 85 -3.20 -1.50 4.20
CA PHE A 85 -3.49 -2.93 4.28
C PHE A 85 -2.68 -3.68 3.21
N LYS A 86 -1.68 -4.42 3.65
CA LYS A 86 -0.76 -5.17 2.77
C LYS A 86 -0.25 -6.41 3.46
N MET A 87 -0.04 -7.46 2.68
CA MET A 87 0.62 -8.68 3.14
C MET A 87 1.85 -8.95 2.29
N PHE A 88 2.94 -9.38 2.92
CA PHE A 88 4.20 -9.66 2.24
C PHE A 88 5.02 -10.74 2.97
N SER A 89 5.89 -11.40 2.24
CA SER A 89 6.77 -12.39 2.80
C SER A 89 7.86 -11.77 3.70
N ALA A 90 8.37 -12.50 4.66
CA ALA A 90 9.49 -12.06 5.49
C ALA A 90 10.73 -11.73 4.66
N SER A 91 10.91 -12.37 3.49
CA SER A 91 12.01 -12.07 2.58
C SER A 91 11.96 -10.63 2.07
N VAL A 92 10.77 -10.09 1.83
CA VAL A 92 10.56 -8.68 1.47
C VAL A 92 11.02 -7.75 2.58
N ALA A 93 10.63 -8.07 3.83
CA ALA A 93 11.03 -7.28 5.01
C ALA A 93 12.54 -7.24 5.20
N ASN A 94 13.23 -8.32 4.88
CA ASN A 94 14.69 -8.43 4.98
C ASN A 94 15.42 -7.69 3.83
N LYS A 95 14.82 -7.67 2.63
CA LYS A 95 15.40 -7.00 1.45
C LYS A 95 15.18 -5.49 1.46
N ILE A 96 14.13 -5.00 2.13
CA ILE A 96 13.75 -3.59 2.11
C ILE A 96 14.24 -2.88 3.38
N LYS A 97 15.18 -1.96 3.21
CA LYS A 97 15.50 -0.97 4.25
C LYS A 97 14.46 0.14 4.18
N PHE A 98 13.62 0.25 5.21
CA PHE A 98 12.63 1.31 5.32
C PHE A 98 13.27 2.62 5.78
N ASP A 99 13.07 3.68 4.99
CA ASP A 99 13.56 5.04 5.25
C ASP A 99 12.44 5.96 5.77
N SER A 100 11.17 5.58 5.56
CA SER A 100 10.02 6.36 6.04
C SER A 100 9.98 6.43 7.55
N THR A 101 10.19 7.62 8.10
CA THR A 101 9.98 7.92 9.52
C THR A 101 8.51 8.22 9.84
N MET A 102 7.68 8.38 8.82
CA MET A 102 6.30 8.87 8.90
C MET A 102 5.30 7.77 8.52
N GLY A 103 4.55 7.30 9.51
CA GLY A 103 3.67 6.12 9.53
C GLY A 103 2.96 5.69 8.25
N PHE A 104 2.20 6.57 7.59
CA PHE A 104 1.37 6.17 6.45
C PHE A 104 2.14 6.04 5.13
N THR A 105 3.29 6.69 4.98
CA THR A 105 4.07 6.65 3.74
C THR A 105 4.82 5.35 3.55
N PHE A 106 4.93 4.52 4.60
CA PHE A 106 5.54 3.20 4.51
C PHE A 106 4.90 2.31 3.42
N ALA A 107 3.57 2.47 3.22
CA ALA A 107 2.84 1.66 2.23
C ALA A 107 3.31 1.93 0.81
N LEU A 108 3.52 3.20 0.47
CA LEU A 108 4.06 3.61 -0.82
C LEU A 108 5.53 3.25 -0.97
N GLU A 109 6.33 3.47 0.08
CA GLU A 109 7.73 3.06 0.11
C GLU A 109 7.89 1.56 -0.13
N LEU A 110 7.10 0.73 0.55
CA LEU A 110 7.10 -0.71 0.37
C LEU A 110 6.85 -1.10 -1.08
N VAL A 111 5.81 -0.53 -1.71
CA VAL A 111 5.47 -0.81 -3.11
C VAL A 111 6.59 -0.35 -4.05
N ALA A 112 7.07 0.87 -3.89
CA ALA A 112 8.13 1.43 -4.74
C ALA A 112 9.40 0.57 -4.68
N LYS A 113 9.87 0.27 -3.47
CA LYS A 113 11.08 -0.54 -3.29
C LYS A 113 10.90 -1.98 -3.76
N SER A 114 9.73 -2.58 -3.54
CA SER A 114 9.40 -3.91 -4.07
C SER A 114 9.46 -3.94 -5.60
N HIS A 115 8.90 -2.92 -6.26
CA HIS A 115 8.95 -2.78 -7.71
C HIS A 115 10.40 -2.70 -8.23
N PHE A 116 11.25 -1.87 -7.61
CA PHE A 116 12.64 -1.72 -8.05
C PHE A 116 13.52 -2.94 -7.76
N LEU A 117 13.15 -3.74 -6.76
CA LEU A 117 13.77 -5.04 -6.49
C LEU A 117 13.22 -6.16 -7.37
N LYS A 118 12.32 -5.85 -8.32
CA LYS A 118 11.65 -6.80 -9.22
C LYS A 118 10.92 -7.92 -8.46
N LEU A 119 10.36 -7.60 -7.31
CA LEU A 119 9.57 -8.55 -6.53
C LEU A 119 8.21 -8.76 -7.18
N LYS A 120 7.63 -9.95 -7.00
CA LYS A 120 6.31 -10.30 -7.53
C LYS A 120 5.22 -9.62 -6.70
N ILE A 121 4.55 -8.63 -7.31
CA ILE A 121 3.47 -7.86 -6.67
C ILE A 121 2.16 -8.23 -7.35
N ILE A 122 1.14 -8.52 -6.55
CA ILE A 122 -0.22 -8.77 -7.03
C ILE A 122 -1.23 -7.88 -6.30
N GLU A 123 -2.23 -7.39 -7.03
CA GLU A 123 -3.38 -6.69 -6.46
C GLU A 123 -4.61 -7.60 -6.46
N ILE A 124 -5.38 -7.54 -5.38
CA ILE A 124 -6.70 -8.19 -5.27
C ILE A 124 -7.77 -7.14 -4.97
N PRO A 125 -9.02 -7.30 -5.44
CA PRO A 125 -10.06 -6.32 -5.17
C PRO A 125 -10.40 -6.25 -3.68
N SER A 126 -10.56 -5.02 -3.17
CA SER A 126 -10.97 -4.76 -1.79
C SER A 126 -12.01 -3.67 -1.70
N THR A 127 -12.80 -3.70 -0.65
CA THR A 127 -13.81 -2.67 -0.38
C THR A 127 -13.42 -1.90 0.88
N TRP A 128 -13.14 -0.62 0.74
CA TRP A 128 -12.96 0.28 1.86
C TRP A 128 -14.27 0.96 2.21
N ILE A 129 -14.68 0.88 3.48
CA ILE A 129 -15.88 1.54 3.99
C ILE A 129 -15.47 2.61 4.99
N GLU A 130 -15.74 3.87 4.68
CA GLU A 130 -15.52 4.97 5.62
C GLU A 130 -16.60 4.96 6.69
N ILE A 131 -16.20 4.87 7.95
CA ILE A 131 -17.14 4.91 9.09
C ILE A 131 -17.60 6.35 9.28
N LYS A 132 -18.90 6.58 9.13
CA LYS A 132 -19.52 7.89 9.34
C LYS A 132 -19.25 8.40 10.77
N ASN A 133 -19.06 9.70 10.90
CA ASN A 133 -18.84 10.40 12.20
C ASN A 133 -17.55 10.02 12.94
N ARG A 134 -16.64 9.28 12.34
CA ARG A 134 -15.33 9.02 12.93
C ARG A 134 -14.39 10.20 12.70
N LYS A 135 -13.80 10.73 13.76
CA LYS A 135 -12.69 11.69 13.65
C LYS A 135 -11.47 10.96 13.10
N SER A 136 -11.10 11.24 11.86
CA SER A 136 -9.91 10.68 11.25
C SER A 136 -8.67 11.43 11.76
N ASN A 137 -7.69 10.71 12.28
CA ASN A 137 -6.38 11.26 12.60
C ASN A 137 -5.51 11.46 11.34
N PHE A 138 -6.00 11.04 10.18
CA PHE A 138 -5.30 11.21 8.91
C PHE A 138 -5.46 12.62 8.38
N LYS A 139 -4.48 13.48 8.66
CA LYS A 139 -4.40 14.83 8.14
C LYS A 139 -3.76 14.81 6.75
N MET A 140 -4.58 14.60 5.71
CA MET A 140 -4.14 14.39 4.33
C MET A 140 -3.11 15.42 3.84
N LEU A 141 -3.36 16.71 4.06
CA LEU A 141 -2.45 17.79 3.64
C LEU A 141 -1.04 17.65 4.24
N ARG A 142 -0.93 17.16 5.47
CA ARG A 142 0.36 16.93 6.12
C ARG A 142 1.21 15.86 5.44
N TRP A 143 0.56 14.92 4.75
CA TRP A 143 1.23 13.78 4.14
C TRP A 143 1.60 14.01 2.67
N ILE A 144 1.00 14.99 1.99
CA ILE A 144 1.25 15.31 0.58
C ILE A 144 2.76 15.46 0.27
N PRO A 145 3.58 16.22 1.04
CA PRO A 145 5.00 16.35 0.72
C PRO A 145 5.75 15.01 0.67
N TYR A 146 5.40 14.09 1.56
CA TYR A 146 6.02 12.75 1.62
C TYR A 146 5.57 11.86 0.46
N TYR A 147 4.31 11.98 0.02
CA TYR A 147 3.84 11.29 -1.18
C TYR A 147 4.54 11.83 -2.44
N ILE A 148 4.72 13.15 -2.53
CA ILE A 148 5.49 13.78 -3.62
C ILE A 148 6.95 13.29 -3.60
N TYR A 149 7.58 13.23 -2.44
CA TYR A 149 8.93 12.69 -2.32
C TYR A 149 9.04 11.28 -2.91
N TRP A 150 8.14 10.37 -2.53
CA TRP A 150 8.16 8.99 -3.05
C TRP A 150 7.80 8.91 -4.53
N LEU A 151 6.94 9.79 -5.04
CA LEU A 151 6.66 9.92 -6.46
C LEU A 151 7.93 10.32 -7.22
N LEU A 152 8.59 11.40 -6.80
CA LEU A 152 9.83 11.89 -7.43
C LEU A 152 10.95 10.85 -7.33
N TYR A 153 11.15 10.24 -6.17
CA TYR A 153 12.10 9.14 -5.98
C TYR A 153 11.88 8.03 -7.01
N SER A 154 10.62 7.62 -7.17
CA SER A 154 10.25 6.56 -8.09
C SER A 154 10.43 6.96 -9.55
N MET A 155 10.11 8.20 -9.91
CA MET A 155 10.35 8.73 -11.25
C MET A 155 11.85 8.73 -11.56
N ILE A 156 12.66 9.34 -10.72
CA ILE A 156 14.11 9.40 -10.89
C ILE A 156 14.68 7.98 -11.06
N LYS A 157 14.29 7.07 -10.20
CA LYS A 157 14.79 5.69 -10.24
C LYS A 157 14.37 4.90 -11.48
N ASN A 158 13.25 5.27 -12.12
CA ASN A 158 12.81 4.64 -13.37
C ASN A 158 13.39 5.27 -14.63
N TYR A 159 13.59 6.59 -14.63
CA TYR A 159 14.01 7.31 -15.84
C TYR A 159 15.53 7.47 -15.96
N PHE A 160 16.26 7.34 -14.84
CA PHE A 160 17.72 7.46 -14.81
C PHE A 160 18.43 6.14 -14.45
N LYS A 161 17.85 5.03 -14.88
CA LYS A 161 18.46 3.69 -14.80
C LYS A 161 19.47 3.46 -15.90
#